data_33d357cedfe55f30d5640219a663af05
#
_entry.id   33d357cedfe55f30d5640219a663af05
#
_cell.length_a   1.000
_cell.length_b   1.000
_cell.length_c   1.000
_cell.angle_alpha   90.00
_cell.angle_beta   90.00
_cell.angle_gamma   90.00
#
_symmetry.space_group_name_H-M   'P 1'
#
loop_
_entity.id
_entity.type
_entity.pdbx_description
1 polymer ?
#
loop_
_entity_poly.entity_id
_entity_poly.type
_entity_poly.pdbx_seq_one_letter_code
_entity_poly.pdbx_strand_id
1 'polypeptide(L)'
;MDVLHFPDDTPPAWLVHPVLALGNFDGLHRGHLKIIERVRRGAAEHGGTPMAMTFDPHPPRVVRPDKAPPLLMTTAQRLEAFERAGVAAVAVVRFTQELSTWPPEQFVRTVLVDWLRVSEVWVGANFLRSEEHTSELQSQSTISYA
;
A
#
# COMPACT_ATOMS: atom_id res chain seq x y z
N MET A 1 16.02 -3.92 1.83
CA MET A 1 14.70 -3.37 1.47
C MET A 1 14.74 -1.86 1.68
N ASP A 2 14.38 -1.12 0.66
CA ASP A 2 14.35 0.34 0.77
C ASP A 2 13.01 0.82 1.24
N VAL A 3 13.02 1.94 1.98
CA VAL A 3 11.79 2.54 2.51
C VAL A 3 11.69 3.96 1.96
N LEU A 4 10.56 4.27 1.34
CA LEU A 4 10.27 5.57 0.78
C LEU A 4 9.12 6.20 1.55
N HIS A 5 9.23 7.49 1.83
CA HIS A 5 8.17 8.21 2.55
C HIS A 5 7.50 9.22 1.62
N PHE A 6 6.17 9.13 1.52
CA PHE A 6 5.41 10.14 0.80
C PHE A 6 4.90 11.17 1.80
N PRO A 7 5.02 12.45 1.53
CA PRO A 7 5.51 13.07 0.28
C PRO A 7 6.99 13.45 0.29
N ASP A 8 7.73 13.10 1.33
CA ASP A 8 9.05 13.65 1.56
C ASP A 8 10.11 13.17 0.58
N ASP A 9 10.03 11.91 0.16
CA ASP A 9 11.07 11.30 -0.65
C ASP A 9 10.70 11.30 -2.13
N THR A 10 11.73 11.25 -2.98
CA THR A 10 11.56 11.05 -4.41
C THR A 10 11.96 9.62 -4.73
N PRO A 11 11.11 8.86 -5.42
CA PRO A 11 11.47 7.48 -5.76
C PRO A 11 12.74 7.43 -6.60
N PRO A 12 13.65 6.49 -6.28
CA PRO A 12 14.91 6.41 -7.01
C PRO A 12 14.73 5.86 -8.42
N ALA A 13 15.72 6.17 -9.27
CA ALA A 13 15.63 5.78 -10.67
C ALA A 13 15.63 4.27 -10.89
N TRP A 14 16.19 3.48 -9.96
CA TRP A 14 16.22 2.03 -10.11
C TRP A 14 14.85 1.39 -9.87
N LEU A 15 13.90 2.16 -9.35
CA LEU A 15 12.57 1.64 -9.06
C LEU A 15 11.76 1.61 -10.34
N VAL A 16 11.94 0.54 -11.11
CA VAL A 16 11.29 0.42 -12.42
C VAL A 16 10.08 -0.49 -12.32
N HIS A 17 9.01 -0.13 -13.03
CA HIS A 17 7.78 -0.91 -13.13
C HIS A 17 7.32 -1.45 -11.77
N PRO A 18 7.00 -0.57 -10.81
CA PRO A 18 6.59 -1.05 -9.50
C PRO A 18 5.28 -1.85 -9.58
N VAL A 19 5.29 -3.02 -8.99
CA VAL A 19 4.10 -3.83 -8.80
C VAL A 19 3.79 -3.76 -7.31
N LEU A 20 2.64 -3.22 -6.97
CA LEU A 20 2.37 -2.72 -5.62
C LEU A 20 1.29 -3.50 -4.91
N ALA A 21 1.54 -3.87 -3.67
CA ALA A 21 0.51 -4.34 -2.74
C ALA A 21 0.11 -3.15 -1.87
N LEU A 22 -1.16 -2.75 -1.94
CA LEU A 22 -1.66 -1.57 -1.24
C LEU A 22 -2.60 -1.99 -0.13
N GLY A 23 -2.35 -1.52 1.09
CA GLY A 23 -3.21 -1.81 2.21
C GLY A 23 -2.68 -1.23 3.50
N ASN A 24 -3.43 -1.40 4.58
CA ASN A 24 -2.97 -0.98 5.89
C ASN A 24 -1.96 -1.95 6.46
N PHE A 25 -2.17 -3.23 6.21
CA PHE A 25 -1.25 -4.30 6.61
C PHE A 25 -0.95 -4.32 8.10
N ASP A 26 -1.94 -4.01 8.92
CA ASP A 26 -1.78 -4.14 10.36
C ASP A 26 -2.02 -5.60 10.72
N GLY A 27 -0.96 -6.27 11.18
CA GLY A 27 -1.01 -7.69 11.42
C GLY A 27 -1.03 -8.49 10.13
N LEU A 28 0.12 -8.68 9.51
CA LEU A 28 0.20 -9.40 8.25
C LEU A 28 -0.32 -10.83 8.40
N HIS A 29 -1.52 -11.08 7.90
CA HIS A 29 -2.13 -12.39 7.95
C HIS A 29 -2.09 -13.03 6.57
N ARG A 30 -2.68 -14.24 6.46
CA ARG A 30 -2.62 -15.02 5.23
C ARG A 30 -3.04 -14.29 3.98
N GLY A 31 -4.12 -13.51 4.07
CA GLY A 31 -4.60 -12.75 2.92
C GLY A 31 -3.57 -11.76 2.44
N HIS A 32 -2.93 -11.07 3.36
CA HIS A 32 -1.89 -10.12 3.01
C HIS A 32 -0.70 -10.82 2.36
N LEU A 33 -0.31 -11.97 2.89
CA LEU A 33 0.81 -12.70 2.32
C LEU A 33 0.52 -13.19 0.91
N LYS A 34 -0.73 -13.57 0.64
CA LYS A 34 -1.12 -13.96 -0.72
C LYS A 34 -0.98 -12.80 -1.69
N ILE A 35 -1.39 -11.60 -1.28
CA ILE A 35 -1.27 -10.43 -2.13
C ILE A 35 0.18 -10.12 -2.40
N ILE A 36 1.02 -10.20 -1.38
CA ILE A 36 2.44 -9.96 -1.55
C ILE A 36 3.06 -10.99 -2.49
N GLU A 37 2.64 -12.23 -2.39
CA GLU A 37 3.14 -13.27 -3.30
C GLU A 37 2.76 -12.97 -4.74
N ARG A 38 1.52 -12.51 -4.97
CA ARG A 38 1.09 -12.13 -6.32
C ARG A 38 1.91 -10.96 -6.85
N VAL A 39 2.20 -10.00 -5.99
CA VAL A 39 3.01 -8.85 -6.37
C VAL A 39 4.42 -9.29 -6.74
N ARG A 40 5.00 -10.20 -5.97
CA ARG A 40 6.33 -10.69 -6.26
C ARG A 40 6.37 -11.42 -7.59
N ARG A 41 5.36 -12.24 -7.86
CA ARG A 41 5.28 -12.97 -9.14
C ARG A 41 5.07 -12.02 -10.31
N GLY A 42 4.17 -11.05 -10.16
CA GLY A 42 3.94 -10.07 -11.21
C GLY A 42 5.19 -9.28 -11.54
N ALA A 43 5.92 -8.88 -10.51
CA ALA A 43 7.16 -8.14 -10.73
C ALA A 43 8.19 -9.01 -11.45
N ALA A 44 8.32 -10.27 -11.06
CA ALA A 44 9.28 -11.16 -11.69
C ALA A 44 8.95 -11.41 -13.17
N GLU A 45 7.66 -11.52 -13.49
CA GLU A 45 7.23 -11.76 -14.86
C GLU A 45 7.50 -10.58 -15.76
N HIS A 46 7.47 -9.37 -15.24
CA HIS A 46 7.56 -8.15 -16.06
C HIS A 46 8.84 -7.37 -15.84
N GLY A 47 9.80 -7.94 -15.14
CA GLY A 47 11.03 -7.23 -14.84
C GLY A 47 10.82 -6.01 -13.97
N GLY A 48 9.83 -6.06 -13.08
CA GLY A 48 9.46 -4.94 -12.24
C GLY A 48 10.00 -5.08 -10.83
N THR A 49 9.55 -4.16 -9.97
CA THR A 49 9.98 -4.09 -8.58
C THR A 49 8.79 -4.43 -7.68
N PRO A 50 8.88 -5.49 -6.87
CA PRO A 50 7.79 -5.81 -5.94
C PRO A 50 7.81 -4.86 -4.74
N MET A 51 6.67 -4.23 -4.49
CA MET A 51 6.56 -3.22 -3.45
C MET A 51 5.32 -3.41 -2.60
N ALA A 52 5.35 -2.84 -1.42
CA ALA A 52 4.16 -2.69 -0.58
C ALA A 52 4.01 -1.22 -0.21
N MET A 53 2.77 -0.80 0.03
CA MET A 53 2.48 0.55 0.49
C MET A 53 1.61 0.46 1.73
N THR A 54 2.00 1.19 2.76
CA THR A 54 1.24 1.25 3.98
C THR A 54 1.17 2.70 4.45
N PHE A 55 0.47 2.93 5.55
CA PHE A 55 0.18 4.28 6.03
C PHE A 55 0.66 4.46 7.46
N ASP A 56 1.17 5.64 7.76
CA ASP A 56 1.58 5.99 9.11
C ASP A 56 1.35 7.48 9.30
N PRO A 57 0.52 7.91 10.24
CA PRO A 57 -0.23 7.08 11.19
C PRO A 57 -1.30 6.23 10.53
N HIS A 58 -1.79 5.24 11.27
CA HIS A 58 -2.85 4.35 10.81
C HIS A 58 -4.10 5.17 10.51
N PRO A 59 -4.72 5.02 9.32
CA PRO A 59 -5.83 5.90 8.93
C PRO A 59 -6.97 6.03 9.94
N PRO A 60 -7.47 4.96 10.57
CA PRO A 60 -8.52 5.14 11.57
C PRO A 60 -8.13 6.06 12.72
N ARG A 61 -6.84 6.11 13.06
CA ARG A 61 -6.38 6.98 14.14
C ARG A 61 -6.49 8.45 13.79
N VAL A 62 -6.44 8.78 12.51
CA VAL A 62 -6.58 10.15 12.04
C VAL A 62 -8.06 10.51 11.89
N VAL A 63 -8.84 9.60 11.30
CA VAL A 63 -10.23 9.88 10.96
C VAL A 63 -11.15 9.73 12.17
N ARG A 64 -10.92 8.70 12.99
CA ARG A 64 -11.75 8.41 14.16
C ARG A 64 -10.87 8.02 15.34
N PRO A 65 -10.12 8.98 15.90
CA PRO A 65 -9.14 8.63 16.94
C PRO A 65 -9.77 8.00 18.19
N ASP A 66 -11.00 8.38 18.52
CA ASP A 66 -11.68 7.83 19.69
C ASP A 66 -12.27 6.46 19.45
N LYS A 67 -12.37 6.02 18.21
CA LYS A 67 -12.94 4.72 17.86
C LYS A 67 -11.96 3.83 17.12
N ALA A 68 -10.72 4.27 16.97
CA ALA A 68 -9.73 3.49 16.25
C ALA A 68 -9.39 2.23 17.02
N PRO A 69 -9.35 1.07 16.35
CA PRO A 69 -8.92 -0.16 17.02
C PRO A 69 -7.44 -0.07 17.37
N PRO A 70 -7.00 -0.82 18.37
CA PRO A 70 -5.58 -0.86 18.70
C PRO A 70 -4.78 -1.41 17.50
N LEU A 71 -3.58 -0.89 17.33
CA LEU A 71 -2.69 -1.41 16.32
C LEU A 71 -2.11 -2.74 16.77
N LEU A 72 -2.06 -3.70 15.85
CA LEU A 72 -1.45 -5.00 16.11
C LEU A 72 0.06 -4.94 15.92
N MET A 73 0.52 -4.05 15.04
CA MET A 73 1.95 -3.92 14.74
C MET A 73 2.33 -2.46 14.65
N THR A 74 3.53 -2.16 15.12
CA THR A 74 4.12 -0.83 14.88
C THR A 74 4.55 -0.73 13.42
N THR A 75 4.84 0.49 12.97
CA THR A 75 5.37 0.67 11.63
C THR A 75 6.67 -0.11 11.45
N ALA A 76 7.55 -0.07 12.43
CA ALA A 76 8.80 -0.81 12.36
C ALA A 76 8.56 -2.31 12.22
N GLN A 77 7.59 -2.84 12.94
CA GLN A 77 7.27 -4.27 12.83
C GLN A 77 6.71 -4.61 11.46
N ARG A 78 5.89 -3.74 10.90
CA ARG A 78 5.36 -3.95 9.55
C ARG A 78 6.48 -3.95 8.51
N LEU A 79 7.40 -3.01 8.63
CA LEU A 79 8.53 -2.96 7.70
C LEU A 79 9.36 -4.22 7.78
N GLU A 80 9.62 -4.71 8.97
CA GLU A 80 10.35 -5.96 9.14
C GLU A 80 9.63 -7.13 8.50
N ALA A 81 8.31 -7.18 8.68
CA ALA A 81 7.51 -8.25 8.10
C ALA A 81 7.52 -8.20 6.57
N PHE A 82 7.46 -6.99 5.99
CA PHE A 82 7.54 -6.85 4.54
C PHE A 82 8.89 -7.34 4.02
N GLU A 83 9.95 -7.01 4.73
CA GLU A 83 11.28 -7.46 4.32
C GLU A 83 11.36 -8.98 4.31
N ARG A 84 10.84 -9.61 5.35
CA ARG A 84 10.80 -11.06 5.40
C ARG A 84 9.92 -11.66 4.30
N ALA A 85 8.87 -10.94 3.91
CA ALA A 85 7.98 -11.42 2.85
C ALA A 85 8.58 -11.26 1.47
N GLY A 86 9.68 -10.54 1.34
CA GLY A 86 10.43 -10.50 0.08
C GLY A 86 10.14 -9.34 -0.84
N VAL A 87 9.51 -8.25 -0.35
CA VAL A 87 9.37 -7.06 -1.19
C VAL A 87 10.69 -6.31 -1.24
N ALA A 88 10.92 -5.60 -2.34
CA ALA A 88 12.17 -4.88 -2.54
C ALA A 88 12.12 -3.48 -1.96
N ALA A 89 10.93 -2.91 -1.84
CA ALA A 89 10.77 -1.57 -1.29
C ALA A 89 9.40 -1.41 -0.68
N VAL A 90 9.29 -0.48 0.27
CA VAL A 90 8.01 -0.16 0.90
C VAL A 90 7.83 1.34 0.84
N ALA A 91 6.64 1.78 0.45
CA ALA A 91 6.25 3.17 0.51
C ALA A 91 5.40 3.38 1.76
N VAL A 92 5.82 4.31 2.60
CA VAL A 92 5.07 4.69 3.80
C VAL A 92 4.44 6.04 3.52
N VAL A 93 3.12 6.07 3.41
CA VAL A 93 2.38 7.29 3.11
C VAL A 93 2.01 7.96 4.43
N ARG A 94 2.39 9.23 4.58
CA ARG A 94 1.97 9.99 5.75
C ARG A 94 0.48 10.30 5.62
N PHE A 95 -0.32 9.66 6.46
CA PHE A 95 -1.76 9.83 6.39
C PHE A 95 -2.17 10.99 7.28
N THR A 96 -2.65 12.06 6.64
CA THR A 96 -3.03 13.28 7.33
C THR A 96 -4.53 13.48 7.21
N GLN A 97 -5.04 14.43 8.00
CA GLN A 97 -6.44 14.82 7.90
C GLN A 97 -6.76 15.32 6.49
N GLU A 98 -5.84 16.07 5.91
CA GLU A 98 -6.01 16.55 4.55
C GLU A 98 -6.13 15.39 3.55
N LEU A 99 -5.23 14.42 3.65
CA LEU A 99 -5.25 13.29 2.74
C LEU A 99 -6.54 12.49 2.89
N SER A 100 -7.08 12.44 4.10
CA SER A 100 -8.32 11.70 4.36
C SER A 100 -9.51 12.29 3.62
N THR A 101 -9.42 13.55 3.19
CA THR A 101 -10.51 14.20 2.47
C THR A 101 -10.40 14.04 0.96
N TRP A 102 -9.31 13.48 0.47
CA TRP A 102 -9.12 13.31 -0.97
C TRP A 102 -10.13 12.30 -1.51
N PRO A 103 -10.74 12.58 -2.68
CA PRO A 103 -11.47 11.52 -3.36
C PRO A 103 -10.51 10.42 -3.81
N PRO A 104 -10.99 9.20 -3.96
CA PRO A 104 -10.10 8.09 -4.34
C PRO A 104 -9.27 8.35 -5.59
N GLU A 105 -9.86 9.04 -6.57
CA GLU A 105 -9.14 9.34 -7.81
C GLU A 105 -7.93 10.23 -7.56
N GLN A 106 -8.04 11.15 -6.61
CA GLN A 106 -6.92 12.02 -6.32
C GLN A 106 -5.76 11.25 -5.70
N PHE A 107 -6.05 10.32 -4.80
CA PHE A 107 -5.00 9.47 -4.23
C PHE A 107 -4.31 8.66 -5.32
N VAL A 108 -5.09 8.03 -6.18
CA VAL A 108 -4.53 7.21 -7.25
C VAL A 108 -3.64 8.07 -8.14
N ARG A 109 -4.13 9.22 -8.58
CA ARG A 109 -3.36 10.06 -9.48
C ARG A 109 -2.10 10.62 -8.82
N THR A 110 -2.24 11.16 -7.62
CA THR A 110 -1.13 11.87 -6.99
C THR A 110 -0.07 10.91 -6.48
N VAL A 111 -0.47 9.85 -5.80
CA VAL A 111 0.48 8.97 -5.12
C VAL A 111 0.89 7.80 -6.02
N LEU A 112 -0.07 7.13 -6.61
CA LEU A 112 0.25 5.91 -7.36
C LEU A 112 0.77 6.21 -8.75
N VAL A 113 0.19 7.16 -9.45
CA VAL A 113 0.58 7.46 -10.83
C VAL A 113 1.72 8.46 -10.89
N ASP A 114 1.50 9.64 -10.30
CA ASP A 114 2.48 10.72 -10.45
C ASP A 114 3.73 10.51 -9.62
N TRP A 115 3.57 10.07 -8.37
CA TRP A 115 4.70 9.93 -7.47
C TRP A 115 5.43 8.61 -7.68
N LEU A 116 4.70 7.49 -7.64
CA LEU A 116 5.32 6.17 -7.66
C LEU A 116 5.41 5.56 -9.06
N ARG A 117 4.54 5.96 -9.97
CA ARG A 117 4.50 5.45 -11.35
C ARG A 117 4.31 3.94 -11.38
N VAL A 118 3.31 3.47 -10.62
CA VAL A 118 3.05 2.03 -10.53
C VAL A 118 2.63 1.46 -11.86
N SER A 119 3.04 0.23 -12.11
CA SER A 119 2.59 -0.52 -13.29
C SER A 119 1.36 -1.35 -12.97
N GLU A 120 1.25 -1.81 -11.72
CA GLU A 120 0.18 -2.71 -11.33
C GLU A 120 -0.06 -2.57 -9.84
N VAL A 121 -1.33 -2.60 -9.41
CA VAL A 121 -1.68 -2.48 -7.99
C VAL A 121 -2.61 -3.61 -7.61
N TRP A 122 -2.28 -4.28 -6.51
CA TRP A 122 -3.14 -5.27 -5.88
C TRP A 122 -3.57 -4.72 -4.54
N VAL A 123 -4.88 -4.66 -4.31
CA VAL A 123 -5.43 -4.01 -3.12
C VAL A 123 -5.91 -5.05 -2.14
N GLY A 124 -5.57 -4.87 -0.87
CA GLY A 124 -5.99 -5.78 0.18
C GLY A 124 -7.49 -5.77 0.36
N ALA A 125 -8.03 -6.91 0.80
CA ALA A 125 -9.47 -7.12 0.87
C ALA A 125 -10.20 -6.05 1.68
N ASN A 126 -9.58 -5.55 2.72
CA ASN A 126 -10.26 -4.63 3.64
C ASN A 126 -9.89 -3.17 3.43
N PHE A 127 -9.06 -2.88 2.45
CA PHE A 127 -8.56 -1.53 2.31
C PHE A 127 -9.65 -0.52 1.97
N LEU A 128 -10.59 -0.92 1.10
CA LEU A 128 -11.67 -0.04 0.64
C LEU A 128 -12.96 -0.19 1.44
N ARG A 129 -12.92 -0.85 2.57
CA ARG A 129 -14.14 -1.14 3.32
C ARG A 129 -14.81 0.07 3.92
N SER A 130 -14.08 1.17 4.05
CA SER A 130 -14.71 2.38 4.53
C SER A 130 -15.83 2.85 3.62
N GLU A 131 -15.88 2.33 2.40
CA GLU A 131 -16.93 2.62 1.44
C GLU A 131 -17.73 1.36 1.20
N GLU A 132 -18.85 1.26 1.86
CA GLU A 132 -19.63 0.03 1.87
C GLU A 132 -20.00 -0.46 0.47
N HIS A 133 -20.20 0.45 -0.46
CA HIS A 133 -20.60 0.05 -1.80
C HIS A 133 -19.46 -0.60 -2.58
N THR A 134 -18.26 -0.61 -2.05
CA THR A 134 -17.14 -1.25 -2.73
C THR A 134 -16.84 -2.63 -2.19
N SER A 135 -17.65 -3.13 -1.28
CA SER A 135 -17.35 -4.39 -0.62
C SER A 135 -17.24 -5.56 -1.59
N GLU A 136 -17.98 -5.53 -2.70
CA GLU A 136 -17.88 -6.60 -3.68
C GLU A 136 -16.62 -6.50 -4.53
N LEU A 137 -15.90 -5.41 -4.46
CA LEU A 137 -14.65 -5.26 -5.20
C LEU A 137 -13.46 -5.71 -4.40
N GLN A 138 -13.69 -6.30 -3.28
CA GLN A 138 -12.63 -6.63 -2.37
C GLN A 138 -11.74 -7.73 -2.89
N SER A 139 -10.65 -7.89 -2.23
CA SER A 139 -9.64 -8.92 -2.33
C SER A 139 -9.12 -9.10 -3.74
N GLN A 140 -7.86 -8.92 -3.88
CA GLN A 140 -7.13 -9.26 -5.09
C GLN A 140 -7.63 -8.57 -6.35
N SER A 141 -8.27 -7.42 -6.18
CA SER A 141 -8.55 -6.57 -7.32
C SER A 141 -7.25 -6.00 -7.85
N THR A 142 -7.10 -6.03 -9.16
CA THR A 142 -5.89 -5.55 -9.81
C THR A 142 -6.21 -4.34 -10.65
N ILE A 143 -5.41 -3.30 -10.51
CA ILE A 143 -5.49 -2.10 -11.34
C ILE A 143 -4.17 -1.94 -12.05
N SER A 144 -4.21 -1.87 -13.38
CA SER A 144 -2.99 -1.74 -14.17
C SER A 144 -2.91 -0.37 -14.79
N TYR A 145 -1.72 0.19 -14.81
CA TYR A 145 -1.44 1.48 -15.45
C TYR A 145 -0.32 1.30 -16.46
N ALA A 146 -0.59 1.70 -17.67
CA ALA A 146 0.39 1.61 -18.74
C ALA A 146 1.30 2.82 -18.77
#